data_462b493d1e9c95e6677f974cec23d7f1
#
_entry.id   462b493d1e9c95e6677f974cec23d7f1
#
_cell.length_a   1.000
_cell.length_b   1.000
_cell.length_c   1.000
_cell.angle_alpha   90.00
_cell.angle_beta   90.00
_cell.angle_gamma   90.00
#
_symmetry.space_group_name_H-M   'P 1'
#
loop_
_entity.id
_entity.type
_entity.pdbx_description
1 polymer ?
#
loop_
_entity_poly.entity_id
_entity_poly.type
_entity_poly.pdbx_seq_one_letter_code
_entity_poly.pdbx_strand_id
1 'polypeptide(L)'
;MPKARVLSLLLNTGHALDHLFLLIFATAVSAIAAEWGMVWQDLMPYTVGAFVLFGLGSLPAGRLGDLWGRRAMMVIFFLGLGAAGLLVASAQRPWQLAVALTIMGAFASIYHPVGIPMIVQNSTRPGFTIGLNGLAGNLGIAVAAVLTGFLVQRTGWRMAFAVPALLAVLCGVLFALVVPREEMAPARKPRRGVELPASVMMRIFFVMTLAAVSGSMIFNFTTNGNSQLLAERLRGLVDDPARLGLLLALAYTVASFAQIVVGKLIDRYPLKAVYLPIVAAQVPLFLLASSAQGWVFYALVLAFMVFVFGAIPFIDAMIVRYVDDRMRSRVAGMRLAVSFGVSALAVYLLGPTVKAAGFTTLLLVMAAISAATTLFVSLLPGRVPAPSAAAAPAASATAS
;
A
#
# COMPACT_ATOMS: atom_id res chain seq x y z
N MET A 1 10.97 -26.74 11.40
CA MET A 1 11.44 -25.35 11.54
C MET A 1 12.05 -24.72 10.27
N PRO A 2 12.90 -25.38 9.47
CA PRO A 2 13.42 -24.76 8.22
C PRO A 2 12.33 -24.37 7.24
N LYS A 3 11.33 -25.23 7.00
CA LYS A 3 10.23 -24.99 6.04
C LYS A 3 9.35 -23.76 6.37
N ALA A 4 9.06 -23.52 7.66
CA ALA A 4 8.27 -22.34 8.09
C ALA A 4 9.03 -21.04 7.88
N ARG A 5 10.36 -21.01 8.06
CA ARG A 5 11.19 -19.83 7.77
C ARG A 5 11.24 -19.53 6.27
N VAL A 6 11.38 -20.57 5.43
CA VAL A 6 11.39 -20.43 3.98
C VAL A 6 10.04 -19.91 3.48
N LEU A 7 8.92 -20.43 3.98
CA LEU A 7 7.59 -19.93 3.69
C LEU A 7 7.44 -18.45 4.05
N SER A 8 7.84 -18.07 5.27
CA SER A 8 7.78 -16.66 5.70
C SER A 8 8.66 -15.76 4.83
N LEU A 9 9.86 -16.20 4.47
CA LEU A 9 10.75 -15.45 3.58
C LEU A 9 10.11 -15.26 2.20
N LEU A 10 9.61 -16.33 1.57
CA LEU A 10 8.97 -16.25 0.26
C LEU A 10 7.72 -15.37 0.26
N LEU A 11 6.89 -15.43 1.32
CA LEU A 11 5.72 -14.57 1.44
C LEU A 11 6.12 -13.09 1.63
N ASN A 12 7.13 -12.79 2.45
CA ASN A 12 7.62 -11.43 2.59
C ASN A 12 8.25 -10.89 1.29
N THR A 13 9.00 -11.73 0.57
CA THR A 13 9.51 -11.40 -0.77
C THR A 13 8.35 -11.18 -1.75
N GLY A 14 7.29 -12.00 -1.67
CA GLY A 14 6.08 -11.80 -2.46
C GLY A 14 5.43 -10.45 -2.22
N HIS A 15 5.32 -10.00 -0.97
CA HIS A 15 4.79 -8.68 -0.64
C HIS A 15 5.68 -7.54 -1.17
N ALA A 16 7.00 -7.71 -1.05
CA ALA A 16 7.93 -6.75 -1.61
C ALA A 16 7.81 -6.66 -3.13
N LEU A 17 7.71 -7.79 -3.83
CA LEU A 17 7.51 -7.85 -5.29
C LEU A 17 6.17 -7.25 -5.71
N ASP A 18 5.09 -7.50 -4.96
CA ASP A 18 3.77 -6.95 -5.21
C ASP A 18 3.81 -5.41 -5.32
N HIS A 19 4.33 -4.76 -4.29
CA HIS A 19 4.46 -3.30 -4.27
C HIS A 19 5.53 -2.78 -5.25
N LEU A 20 6.61 -3.52 -5.46
CA LEU A 20 7.66 -3.17 -6.40
C LEU A 20 7.08 -3.07 -7.82
N PHE A 21 6.35 -4.08 -8.29
CA PHE A 21 5.79 -4.10 -9.64
C PHE A 21 4.80 -2.96 -9.89
N LEU A 22 3.99 -2.60 -8.92
CA LEU A 22 3.04 -1.49 -9.04
C LEU A 22 3.73 -0.13 -9.21
N LEU A 23 5.00 0.01 -8.78
CA LEU A 23 5.72 1.29 -8.82
C LEU A 23 6.85 1.38 -9.85
N ILE A 24 7.22 0.28 -10.52
CA ILE A 24 8.23 0.34 -11.61
C ILE A 24 7.77 1.34 -12.68
N PHE A 25 6.51 1.25 -13.12
CA PHE A 25 5.99 2.13 -14.17
C PHE A 25 6.12 3.61 -13.78
N ALA A 26 5.70 3.98 -12.58
CA ALA A 26 5.78 5.36 -12.10
C ALA A 26 7.22 5.91 -12.08
N THR A 27 8.20 5.07 -11.79
CA THR A 27 9.62 5.47 -11.81
C THR A 27 10.19 5.51 -13.23
N ALA A 28 9.76 4.59 -14.11
CA ALA A 28 10.25 4.45 -15.48
C ALA A 28 9.51 5.32 -16.51
N VAL A 29 8.35 5.89 -16.16
CA VAL A 29 7.42 6.52 -17.11
C VAL A 29 8.06 7.62 -17.96
N SER A 30 8.96 8.41 -17.39
CA SER A 30 9.67 9.47 -18.13
C SER A 30 10.61 8.89 -19.21
N ALA A 31 11.28 7.77 -18.92
CA ALA A 31 12.13 7.09 -19.91
C ALA A 31 11.30 6.42 -21.01
N ILE A 32 10.16 5.80 -20.67
CA ILE A 32 9.23 5.22 -21.63
C ILE A 32 8.66 6.31 -22.54
N ALA A 33 8.22 7.42 -21.95
CA ALA A 33 7.68 8.55 -22.69
C ALA A 33 8.70 9.17 -23.66
N ALA A 34 9.94 9.34 -23.20
CA ALA A 34 11.02 9.85 -24.05
C ALA A 34 11.30 8.93 -25.25
N GLU A 35 11.32 7.59 -25.05
CA GLU A 35 11.50 6.62 -26.14
C GLU A 35 10.38 6.71 -27.20
N TRP A 36 9.14 6.99 -26.76
CA TRP A 36 7.97 7.02 -27.66
C TRP A 36 7.58 8.44 -28.13
N GLY A 37 8.42 9.45 -27.85
CA GLY A 37 8.15 10.84 -28.23
C GLY A 37 6.91 11.45 -27.56
N MET A 38 6.58 10.97 -26.35
CA MET A 38 5.44 11.41 -25.55
C MET A 38 5.90 12.22 -24.35
N VAL A 39 4.98 12.91 -23.70
CA VAL A 39 5.20 13.44 -22.35
C VAL A 39 4.68 12.45 -21.32
N TRP A 40 5.38 12.33 -20.20
CA TRP A 40 5.05 11.33 -19.18
C TRP A 40 3.63 11.50 -18.60
N GLN A 41 3.12 12.72 -18.57
CA GLN A 41 1.78 13.04 -18.09
C GLN A 41 0.68 12.36 -18.91
N ASP A 42 0.88 12.25 -20.23
CA ASP A 42 -0.07 11.58 -21.12
C ASP A 42 0.04 10.05 -21.04
N LEU A 43 1.19 9.54 -20.61
CA LEU A 43 1.41 8.11 -20.45
C LEU A 43 0.93 7.59 -19.08
N MET A 44 0.88 8.44 -18.06
CA MET A 44 0.48 8.06 -16.69
C MET A 44 -0.89 7.35 -16.62
N PRO A 45 -1.95 7.80 -17.32
CA PRO A 45 -3.25 7.13 -17.30
C PRO A 45 -3.25 5.67 -17.79
N TYR A 46 -2.25 5.24 -18.56
CA TYR A 46 -2.19 3.87 -19.08
C TYR A 46 -1.99 2.81 -17.99
N THR A 47 -1.56 3.18 -16.78
CA THR A 47 -1.44 2.26 -15.65
C THR A 47 -2.75 2.08 -14.86
N VAL A 48 -3.80 2.86 -15.15
CA VAL A 48 -5.07 2.83 -14.39
C VAL A 48 -5.67 1.44 -14.32
N GLY A 49 -5.64 0.68 -15.44
CA GLY A 49 -6.12 -0.69 -15.49
C GLY A 49 -5.44 -1.60 -14.45
N ALA A 50 -4.15 -1.39 -14.19
CA ALA A 50 -3.43 -2.13 -13.15
C ALA A 50 -4.02 -1.89 -11.77
N PHE A 51 -4.26 -0.63 -11.39
CA PHE A 51 -4.82 -0.29 -10.07
C PHE A 51 -6.30 -0.70 -9.95
N VAL A 52 -7.08 -0.62 -11.03
CA VAL A 52 -8.47 -1.12 -11.06
C VAL A 52 -8.50 -2.62 -10.80
N LEU A 53 -7.71 -3.42 -11.54
CA LEU A 53 -7.69 -4.87 -11.35
C LEU A 53 -6.96 -5.29 -10.08
N PHE A 54 -5.98 -4.54 -9.61
CA PHE A 54 -5.40 -4.75 -8.28
C PHE A 54 -6.47 -4.69 -7.18
N GLY A 55 -7.39 -3.74 -7.27
CA GLY A 55 -8.49 -3.60 -6.34
C GLY A 55 -9.60 -4.63 -6.55
N LEU A 56 -10.22 -4.61 -7.72
CA LEU A 56 -11.37 -5.47 -8.02
C LEU A 56 -11.01 -6.96 -8.05
N GLY A 57 -9.82 -7.29 -8.52
CA GLY A 57 -9.32 -8.66 -8.60
C GLY A 57 -9.09 -9.30 -7.22
N SER A 58 -8.89 -8.50 -6.16
CA SER A 58 -8.68 -9.03 -4.82
C SER A 58 -9.90 -9.79 -4.27
N LEU A 59 -11.13 -9.44 -4.69
CA LEU A 59 -12.35 -10.13 -4.28
C LEU A 59 -12.43 -11.57 -4.83
N PRO A 60 -12.34 -11.80 -6.16
CA PRO A 60 -12.30 -13.16 -6.69
C PRO A 60 -11.04 -13.90 -6.28
N ALA A 61 -9.88 -13.25 -6.13
CA ALA A 61 -8.65 -13.90 -5.69
C ALA A 61 -8.77 -14.52 -4.29
N GLY A 62 -9.41 -13.81 -3.34
CA GLY A 62 -9.70 -14.36 -2.02
C GLY A 62 -10.60 -15.59 -2.09
N ARG A 63 -11.67 -15.53 -2.90
CA ARG A 63 -12.58 -16.66 -3.11
C ARG A 63 -11.88 -17.86 -3.75
N LEU A 64 -11.05 -17.62 -4.76
CA LEU A 64 -10.26 -18.66 -5.40
C LEU A 64 -9.22 -19.26 -4.46
N GLY A 65 -8.65 -18.46 -3.55
CA GLY A 65 -7.78 -18.96 -2.47
C GLY A 65 -8.46 -19.96 -1.55
N ASP A 66 -9.76 -19.75 -1.27
CA ASP A 66 -10.56 -20.70 -0.49
C ASP A 66 -10.91 -21.97 -1.29
N LEU A 67 -11.15 -21.84 -2.61
CA LEU A 67 -11.59 -22.96 -3.48
C LEU A 67 -10.42 -23.82 -3.98
N TRP A 68 -9.34 -23.18 -4.44
CA TRP A 68 -8.18 -23.86 -5.07
C TRP A 68 -7.01 -24.07 -4.10
N GLY A 69 -7.10 -23.47 -2.90
CA GLY A 69 -6.04 -23.46 -1.90
C GLY A 69 -5.06 -22.28 -2.08
N ARG A 70 -4.62 -21.74 -0.96
CA ARG A 70 -3.75 -20.55 -0.92
C ARG A 70 -2.41 -20.78 -1.59
N ARG A 71 -1.85 -22.00 -1.43
CA ARG A 71 -0.60 -22.37 -2.10
C ARG A 71 -0.71 -22.24 -3.63
N ALA A 72 -1.77 -22.80 -4.23
CA ALA A 72 -1.98 -22.73 -5.68
C ALA A 72 -2.10 -21.28 -6.13
N MET A 73 -2.87 -20.46 -5.43
CA MET A 73 -3.02 -19.04 -5.73
C MET A 73 -1.71 -18.25 -5.58
N MET A 74 -0.86 -18.56 -4.58
CA MET A 74 0.45 -17.91 -4.46
C MET A 74 1.43 -18.33 -5.57
N VAL A 75 1.36 -19.56 -6.07
CA VAL A 75 2.11 -19.96 -7.27
C VAL A 75 1.63 -19.17 -8.49
N ILE A 76 0.30 -19.05 -8.67
CA ILE A 76 -0.29 -18.23 -9.75
C ILE A 76 0.13 -16.76 -9.61
N PHE A 77 0.15 -16.20 -8.40
CA PHE A 77 0.64 -14.86 -8.11
C PHE A 77 2.07 -14.66 -8.64
N PHE A 78 3.02 -15.48 -8.20
CA PHE A 78 4.43 -15.31 -8.56
C PHE A 78 4.68 -15.52 -10.06
N LEU A 79 4.16 -16.61 -10.63
CA LEU A 79 4.39 -16.94 -12.04
C LEU A 79 3.64 -15.97 -12.96
N GLY A 80 2.40 -15.61 -12.60
CA GLY A 80 1.59 -14.66 -13.35
C GLY A 80 2.15 -13.24 -13.30
N LEU A 81 2.60 -12.79 -12.12
CA LEU A 81 3.25 -11.49 -11.96
C LEU A 81 4.55 -11.42 -12.78
N GLY A 82 5.36 -12.48 -12.74
CA GLY A 82 6.58 -12.59 -13.55
C GLY A 82 6.28 -12.60 -15.06
N ALA A 83 5.32 -13.42 -15.51
CA ALA A 83 4.90 -13.45 -16.90
C ALA A 83 4.36 -12.09 -17.38
N ALA A 84 3.53 -11.43 -16.57
CA ALA A 84 3.02 -10.11 -16.89
C ALA A 84 4.12 -9.03 -16.92
N GLY A 85 5.11 -9.10 -16.01
CA GLY A 85 6.28 -8.22 -16.04
C GLY A 85 7.11 -8.38 -17.33
N LEU A 86 7.32 -9.62 -17.81
CA LEU A 86 7.95 -9.87 -19.09
C LEU A 86 7.11 -9.36 -20.27
N LEU A 87 5.78 -9.46 -20.17
CA LEU A 87 4.88 -8.92 -21.18
C LEU A 87 4.96 -7.38 -21.22
N VAL A 88 5.04 -6.71 -20.07
CA VAL A 88 5.29 -5.26 -20.00
C VAL A 88 6.62 -4.91 -20.66
N ALA A 89 7.69 -5.65 -20.35
CA ALA A 89 9.02 -5.44 -20.93
C ALA A 89 9.04 -5.60 -22.47
N SER A 90 8.13 -6.40 -23.05
CA SER A 90 8.01 -6.62 -24.49
C SER A 90 7.17 -5.57 -25.23
N ALA A 91 6.51 -4.64 -24.51
CA ALA A 91 5.63 -3.66 -25.12
C ALA A 91 6.38 -2.70 -26.05
N GLN A 92 5.80 -2.46 -27.24
CA GLN A 92 6.32 -1.58 -28.28
C GLN A 92 5.42 -0.35 -28.51
N ARG A 93 4.22 -0.36 -27.93
CA ARG A 93 3.20 0.70 -28.13
C ARG A 93 2.45 0.97 -26.82
N PRO A 94 1.94 2.19 -26.60
CA PRO A 94 1.25 2.56 -25.36
C PRO A 94 0.08 1.63 -25.01
N TRP A 95 -0.75 1.20 -25.98
CA TRP A 95 -1.87 0.30 -25.71
C TRP A 95 -1.42 -1.10 -25.23
N GLN A 96 -0.30 -1.62 -25.78
CA GLN A 96 0.27 -2.90 -25.33
C GLN A 96 0.75 -2.79 -23.89
N LEU A 97 1.39 -1.67 -23.57
CA LEU A 97 1.80 -1.35 -22.20
C LEU A 97 0.58 -1.31 -21.25
N ALA A 98 -0.51 -0.62 -21.63
CA ALA A 98 -1.73 -0.55 -20.83
C ALA A 98 -2.33 -1.93 -20.56
N VAL A 99 -2.44 -2.78 -21.58
CA VAL A 99 -2.95 -4.15 -21.43
C VAL A 99 -2.04 -4.98 -20.53
N ALA A 100 -0.72 -4.94 -20.76
CA ALA A 100 0.24 -5.70 -19.97
C ALA A 100 0.27 -5.25 -18.49
N LEU A 101 0.22 -3.94 -18.22
CA LEU A 101 0.10 -3.40 -16.86
C LEU A 101 -1.22 -3.83 -16.20
N THR A 102 -2.32 -3.84 -16.95
CA THR A 102 -3.63 -4.29 -16.45
C THR A 102 -3.59 -5.76 -16.05
N ILE A 103 -2.99 -6.63 -16.88
CA ILE A 103 -2.78 -8.04 -16.55
C ILE A 103 -1.88 -8.20 -15.32
N MET A 104 -0.82 -7.39 -15.22
CA MET A 104 0.06 -7.36 -14.05
C MET A 104 -0.70 -7.02 -12.76
N GLY A 105 -1.58 -6.02 -12.80
CA GLY A 105 -2.44 -5.66 -11.67
C GLY A 105 -3.40 -6.78 -11.26
N ALA A 106 -3.92 -7.56 -12.24
CA ALA A 106 -4.77 -8.70 -11.95
C ALA A 106 -4.02 -9.79 -11.15
N PHE A 107 -2.77 -10.11 -11.50
CA PHE A 107 -1.97 -11.06 -10.73
C PHE A 107 -1.52 -10.48 -9.39
N ALA A 108 -1.13 -9.21 -9.33
CA ALA A 108 -0.78 -8.52 -8.09
C ALA A 108 -1.94 -8.56 -7.07
N SER A 109 -3.19 -8.47 -7.50
CA SER A 109 -4.37 -8.50 -6.63
C SER A 109 -4.49 -9.74 -5.73
N ILE A 110 -3.74 -10.81 -6.04
CA ILE A 110 -3.79 -12.09 -5.33
C ILE A 110 -3.10 -12.00 -3.97
N TYR A 111 -2.03 -11.20 -3.83
CA TYR A 111 -1.19 -11.25 -2.64
C TYR A 111 -1.95 -10.93 -1.35
N HIS A 112 -2.65 -9.81 -1.30
CA HIS A 112 -3.28 -9.33 -0.07
C HIS A 112 -4.34 -10.27 0.51
N PRO A 113 -5.31 -10.79 -0.26
CA PRO A 113 -6.33 -11.69 0.26
C PRO A 113 -5.82 -13.12 0.52
N VAL A 114 -4.71 -13.54 -0.08
CA VAL A 114 -4.21 -14.92 0.00
C VAL A 114 -2.92 -15.01 0.83
N GLY A 115 -1.92 -14.19 0.53
CA GLY A 115 -0.60 -14.24 1.16
C GLY A 115 -0.61 -13.79 2.63
N ILE A 116 -1.34 -12.70 2.96
CA ILE A 116 -1.43 -12.21 4.35
C ILE A 116 -2.10 -13.24 5.28
N PRO A 117 -3.27 -13.82 4.96
CA PRO A 117 -3.82 -14.91 5.75
C PRO A 117 -2.89 -16.12 5.87
N MET A 118 -2.16 -16.46 4.80
CA MET A 118 -1.25 -17.59 4.79
C MET A 118 -0.05 -17.40 5.74
N ILE A 119 0.52 -16.17 5.79
CA ILE A 119 1.68 -15.89 6.65
C ILE A 119 1.31 -15.87 8.15
N VAL A 120 0.07 -15.51 8.49
CA VAL A 120 -0.38 -15.44 9.89
C VAL A 120 -0.99 -16.74 10.40
N GLN A 121 -1.35 -17.67 9.54
CA GLN A 121 -2.10 -18.87 9.87
C GLN A 121 -1.48 -19.67 11.02
N ASN A 122 -0.16 -19.85 11.03
CA ASN A 122 0.60 -20.60 12.01
C ASN A 122 1.51 -19.72 12.88
N SER A 123 1.25 -18.40 12.93
CA SER A 123 2.06 -17.48 13.72
C SER A 123 1.63 -17.46 15.18
N THR A 124 2.60 -17.60 16.08
CA THR A 124 2.40 -17.40 17.53
C THR A 124 2.27 -15.92 17.91
N ARG A 125 2.69 -14.99 17.01
CA ARG A 125 2.66 -13.54 17.20
C ARG A 125 2.09 -12.86 15.94
N PRO A 126 0.78 -12.99 15.65
CA PRO A 126 0.18 -12.53 14.40
C PRO A 126 0.42 -11.04 14.11
N GLY A 127 0.31 -10.17 15.13
CA GLY A 127 0.55 -8.73 14.98
C GLY A 127 1.97 -8.40 14.52
N PHE A 128 2.98 -9.01 15.15
CA PHE A 128 4.38 -8.84 14.73
C PHE A 128 4.61 -9.37 13.30
N THR A 129 4.03 -10.52 12.97
CA THR A 129 4.15 -11.11 11.63
C THR A 129 3.53 -10.23 10.55
N ILE A 130 2.35 -9.64 10.80
CA ILE A 130 1.72 -8.66 9.90
C ILE A 130 2.59 -7.40 9.77
N GLY A 131 3.12 -6.90 10.88
CA GLY A 131 4.00 -5.73 10.88
C GLY A 131 5.27 -5.94 10.06
N LEU A 132 5.93 -7.10 10.21
CA LEU A 132 7.10 -7.47 9.42
C LEU A 132 6.76 -7.63 7.94
N ASN A 133 5.62 -8.23 7.64
CA ASN A 133 5.13 -8.37 6.28
C ASN A 133 4.81 -7.01 5.65
N GLY A 134 4.18 -6.10 6.39
CA GLY A 134 3.94 -4.72 5.94
C GLY A 134 5.23 -3.95 5.69
N LEU A 135 6.24 -4.11 6.55
CA LEU A 135 7.58 -3.54 6.33
C LEU A 135 8.20 -4.08 5.03
N ALA A 136 8.08 -5.38 4.76
CA ALA A 136 8.59 -5.98 3.51
C ALA A 136 7.91 -5.38 2.27
N GLY A 137 6.58 -5.19 2.29
CA GLY A 137 5.86 -4.50 1.22
C GLY A 137 6.36 -3.08 0.98
N ASN A 138 6.52 -2.30 2.06
CA ASN A 138 7.02 -0.92 1.95
C ASN A 138 8.47 -0.83 1.47
N LEU A 139 9.32 -1.76 1.89
CA LEU A 139 10.69 -1.86 1.34
C LEU A 139 10.67 -2.23 -0.14
N GLY A 140 9.64 -2.96 -0.61
CA GLY A 140 9.41 -3.18 -2.04
C GLY A 140 9.23 -1.87 -2.81
N ILE A 141 8.53 -0.88 -2.23
CA ILE A 141 8.40 0.48 -2.80
C ILE A 141 9.77 1.15 -2.92
N ALA A 142 10.59 1.07 -1.87
CA ALA A 142 11.93 1.65 -1.88
C ALA A 142 12.85 0.97 -2.91
N VAL A 143 12.80 -0.37 -2.98
CA VAL A 143 13.56 -1.17 -3.97
C VAL A 143 13.09 -0.85 -5.39
N ALA A 144 11.79 -0.65 -5.61
CA ALA A 144 11.27 -0.23 -6.92
C ALA A 144 11.95 1.04 -7.42
N ALA A 145 12.11 2.05 -6.56
CA ALA A 145 12.72 3.31 -6.94
C ALA A 145 14.20 3.16 -7.33
N VAL A 146 15.01 2.53 -6.46
CA VAL A 146 16.45 2.40 -6.71
C VAL A 146 16.75 1.43 -7.85
N LEU A 147 16.08 0.27 -7.88
CA LEU A 147 16.31 -0.74 -8.91
C LEU A 147 15.89 -0.23 -10.29
N THR A 148 14.71 0.39 -10.39
CA THR A 148 14.22 0.96 -11.65
C THR A 148 15.13 2.10 -12.11
N GLY A 149 15.50 3.04 -11.24
CA GLY A 149 16.41 4.14 -11.59
C GLY A 149 17.74 3.62 -12.13
N PHE A 150 18.35 2.63 -11.45
CA PHE A 150 19.59 2.01 -11.89
C PHE A 150 19.47 1.30 -13.24
N LEU A 151 18.44 0.45 -13.40
CA LEU A 151 18.26 -0.32 -14.64
C LEU A 151 17.88 0.59 -15.82
N VAL A 152 17.03 1.60 -15.61
CA VAL A 152 16.72 2.61 -16.63
C VAL A 152 17.97 3.28 -17.15
N GLN A 153 18.86 3.70 -16.25
CA GLN A 153 20.10 4.38 -16.63
C GLN A 153 21.09 3.46 -17.36
N ARG A 154 21.19 2.19 -16.98
CA ARG A 154 22.21 1.28 -17.49
C ARG A 154 21.78 0.47 -18.70
N THR A 155 20.54 0.04 -18.73
CA THR A 155 20.04 -0.98 -19.68
C THR A 155 18.70 -0.63 -20.33
N GLY A 156 18.07 0.46 -19.87
CA GLY A 156 16.75 0.88 -20.34
C GLY A 156 15.58 0.35 -19.50
N TRP A 157 14.41 0.92 -19.70
CA TRP A 157 13.22 0.69 -18.90
C TRP A 157 12.66 -0.75 -18.99
N ARG A 158 12.90 -1.45 -20.11
CA ARG A 158 12.44 -2.82 -20.28
C ARG A 158 13.06 -3.77 -19.24
N MET A 159 14.34 -3.58 -18.96
CA MET A 159 15.04 -4.38 -17.95
C MET A 159 14.56 -4.09 -16.54
N ALA A 160 14.03 -2.89 -16.28
CA ALA A 160 13.41 -2.58 -14.99
C ALA A 160 12.19 -3.48 -14.68
N PHE A 161 11.49 -3.94 -15.69
CA PHE A 161 10.42 -4.95 -15.55
C PHE A 161 10.94 -6.38 -15.66
N ALA A 162 11.83 -6.67 -16.62
CA ALA A 162 12.28 -8.03 -16.90
C ALA A 162 13.07 -8.65 -15.74
N VAL A 163 13.98 -7.90 -15.10
CA VAL A 163 14.80 -8.42 -14.00
C VAL A 163 13.96 -8.85 -12.81
N PRO A 164 13.07 -8.00 -12.24
CA PRO A 164 12.18 -8.47 -11.17
C PRO A 164 11.19 -9.54 -11.63
N ALA A 165 10.81 -9.56 -12.89
CA ALA A 165 9.94 -10.60 -13.45
C ALA A 165 10.58 -11.99 -13.37
N LEU A 166 11.84 -12.10 -13.75
CA LEU A 166 12.60 -13.35 -13.63
C LEU A 166 12.75 -13.77 -12.16
N LEU A 167 12.97 -12.80 -11.24
CA LEU A 167 12.99 -13.09 -9.80
C LEU A 167 11.62 -13.59 -9.30
N ALA A 168 10.52 -13.00 -9.77
CA ALA A 168 9.18 -13.47 -9.43
C ALA A 168 8.95 -14.91 -9.92
N VAL A 169 9.31 -15.22 -11.15
CA VAL A 169 9.24 -16.60 -11.68
C VAL A 169 10.07 -17.57 -10.83
N LEU A 170 11.31 -17.20 -10.49
CA LEU A 170 12.16 -18.01 -9.62
C LEU A 170 11.50 -18.26 -8.24
N CYS A 171 10.96 -17.21 -7.62
CA CYS A 171 10.22 -17.32 -6.37
C CYS A 171 9.00 -18.24 -6.51
N GLY A 172 8.27 -18.16 -7.63
CA GLY A 172 7.12 -19.02 -7.92
C GLY A 172 7.49 -20.50 -8.05
N VAL A 173 8.57 -20.80 -8.76
CA VAL A 173 9.11 -22.16 -8.88
C VAL A 173 9.55 -22.68 -7.52
N LEU A 174 10.33 -21.91 -6.77
CA LEU A 174 10.76 -22.29 -5.42
C LEU A 174 9.56 -22.49 -4.46
N PHE A 175 8.55 -21.60 -4.55
CA PHE A 175 7.34 -21.72 -3.76
C PHE A 175 6.58 -23.03 -4.07
N ALA A 176 6.46 -23.37 -5.35
CA ALA A 176 5.83 -24.60 -5.80
C ALA A 176 6.57 -25.87 -5.34
N LEU A 177 7.91 -25.83 -5.27
CA LEU A 177 8.74 -26.97 -4.87
C LEU A 177 8.82 -27.15 -3.36
N VAL A 178 8.89 -26.04 -2.59
CA VAL A 178 9.23 -26.10 -1.16
C VAL A 178 8.00 -26.04 -0.26
N VAL A 179 6.94 -25.30 -0.66
CA VAL A 179 5.75 -25.12 0.17
C VAL A 179 4.80 -26.30 0.00
N PRO A 180 4.47 -27.07 1.07
CA PRO A 180 3.55 -28.20 0.98
C PRO A 180 2.12 -27.74 0.68
N ARG A 181 1.29 -28.67 0.20
CA ARG A 181 -0.16 -28.43 0.07
C ARG A 181 -0.76 -28.21 1.46
N GLU A 182 -1.68 -27.25 1.54
CA GLU A 182 -2.35 -26.89 2.78
C GLU A 182 -3.31 -28.00 3.24
N GLU A 183 -3.27 -28.32 4.53
CA GLU A 183 -4.39 -28.95 5.21
C GLU A 183 -5.35 -27.83 5.67
N MET A 184 -6.67 -28.07 5.59
CA MET A 184 -7.70 -27.07 5.92
C MET A 184 -7.51 -26.56 7.36
N ALA A 185 -7.37 -25.26 7.52
CA ALA A 185 -7.25 -24.65 8.84
C ALA A 185 -8.61 -24.66 9.56
N PRO A 186 -8.66 -24.95 10.88
CA PRO A 186 -9.89 -24.89 11.64
C PRO A 186 -10.46 -23.48 11.70
N ALA A 187 -11.78 -23.35 11.54
CA ALA A 187 -12.49 -22.08 11.61
C ALA A 187 -12.29 -21.41 12.98
N ARG A 188 -11.88 -20.12 12.97
CA ARG A 188 -11.67 -19.33 14.17
C ARG A 188 -12.99 -18.94 14.81
N LYS A 189 -13.18 -19.15 16.11
CA LYS A 189 -14.39 -18.71 16.83
C LYS A 189 -14.45 -17.18 16.87
N PRO A 190 -15.56 -16.55 16.48
CA PRO A 190 -15.71 -15.09 16.52
C PRO A 190 -15.69 -14.56 17.96
N ARG A 191 -15.01 -13.45 18.19
CA ARG A 191 -15.10 -12.65 19.44
C ARG A 191 -16.20 -11.62 19.31
N ARG A 192 -17.00 -11.39 20.35
CA ARG A 192 -17.99 -10.32 20.39
C ARG A 192 -17.30 -8.96 20.37
N GLY A 193 -17.76 -8.05 19.53
CA GLY A 193 -17.31 -6.67 19.45
C GLY A 193 -17.92 -5.77 20.54
N VAL A 194 -17.47 -4.53 20.61
CA VAL A 194 -18.00 -3.50 21.51
C VAL A 194 -19.32 -2.98 20.94
N GLU A 195 -20.41 -3.04 21.69
CA GLU A 195 -21.66 -2.40 21.31
C GLU A 195 -21.57 -0.89 21.55
N LEU A 196 -21.57 -0.11 20.48
CA LEU A 196 -21.58 1.34 20.49
C LEU A 196 -22.94 1.88 20.02
N PRO A 197 -23.38 3.06 20.53
CA PRO A 197 -24.57 3.73 20.01
C PRO A 197 -24.47 3.95 18.50
N ALA A 198 -25.59 3.80 17.78
CA ALA A 198 -25.61 3.89 16.31
C ALA A 198 -25.04 5.21 15.76
N SER A 199 -25.29 6.33 16.47
CA SER A 199 -24.75 7.65 16.09
C SER A 199 -23.23 7.73 16.21
N VAL A 200 -22.64 7.09 17.22
CA VAL A 200 -21.18 7.02 17.41
C VAL A 200 -20.58 6.12 16.34
N MET A 201 -21.20 5.00 16.06
CA MET A 201 -20.79 4.07 15.02
C MET A 201 -20.81 4.74 13.63
N MET A 202 -21.89 5.46 13.29
CA MET A 202 -22.00 6.19 12.03
C MET A 202 -20.89 7.24 11.88
N ARG A 203 -20.58 7.99 12.94
CA ARG A 203 -19.48 8.96 12.95
C ARG A 203 -18.13 8.29 12.71
N ILE A 204 -17.87 7.16 13.37
CA ILE A 204 -16.62 6.41 13.21
C ILE A 204 -16.49 5.91 11.75
N PHE A 205 -17.54 5.32 11.19
CA PHE A 205 -17.53 4.87 9.79
C PHE A 205 -17.34 6.01 8.80
N PHE A 206 -17.98 7.15 9.01
CA PHE A 206 -17.82 8.33 8.17
C PHE A 206 -16.36 8.82 8.17
N VAL A 207 -15.78 9.04 9.37
CA VAL A 207 -14.39 9.49 9.50
C VAL A 207 -13.42 8.44 8.95
N MET A 208 -13.66 7.16 9.17
CA MET A 208 -12.84 6.07 8.65
C MET A 208 -12.85 6.05 7.11
N THR A 209 -14.01 6.22 6.50
CA THR A 209 -14.14 6.26 5.02
C THR A 209 -13.41 7.47 4.44
N LEU A 210 -13.60 8.66 5.01
CA LEU A 210 -12.91 9.87 4.58
C LEU A 210 -11.40 9.76 4.75
N ALA A 211 -10.94 9.24 5.89
CA ALA A 211 -9.52 9.01 6.13
C ALA A 211 -8.91 7.99 5.16
N ALA A 212 -9.67 6.94 4.81
CA ALA A 212 -9.24 5.95 3.82
C ALA A 212 -9.13 6.56 2.41
N VAL A 213 -10.12 7.35 1.99
CA VAL A 213 -10.12 8.06 0.70
C VAL A 213 -8.95 9.04 0.62
N SER A 214 -8.84 9.93 1.62
CA SER A 214 -7.77 10.94 1.68
C SER A 214 -6.38 10.31 1.72
N GLY A 215 -6.20 9.32 2.58
CA GLY A 215 -4.93 8.60 2.73
C GLY A 215 -4.53 7.88 1.44
N SER A 216 -5.49 7.23 0.75
CA SER A 216 -5.23 6.59 -0.54
C SER A 216 -4.87 7.61 -1.63
N MET A 217 -5.54 8.76 -1.69
CA MET A 217 -5.18 9.82 -2.65
C MET A 217 -3.77 10.35 -2.41
N ILE A 218 -3.46 10.76 -1.18
CA ILE A 218 -2.13 11.30 -0.83
C ILE A 218 -1.05 10.25 -1.06
N PHE A 219 -1.27 9.01 -0.63
CA PHE A 219 -0.33 7.90 -0.82
C PHE A 219 -0.02 7.67 -2.31
N ASN A 220 -1.05 7.62 -3.16
CA ASN A 220 -0.86 7.35 -4.58
C ASN A 220 -0.30 8.56 -5.34
N PHE A 221 -0.71 9.79 -5.02
CA PHE A 221 -0.10 10.99 -5.60
C PHE A 221 1.39 11.08 -5.27
N THR A 222 1.78 10.78 -4.02
CA THR A 222 3.19 10.82 -3.61
C THR A 222 3.98 9.65 -4.18
N THR A 223 3.54 8.41 -4.01
CA THR A 223 4.33 7.25 -4.45
C THR A 223 4.46 7.16 -5.96
N ASN A 224 3.43 7.52 -6.72
CA ASN A 224 3.47 7.52 -8.18
C ASN A 224 3.99 8.83 -8.80
N GLY A 225 3.96 9.96 -8.07
CA GLY A 225 4.39 11.27 -8.57
C GLY A 225 5.78 11.70 -8.12
N ASN A 226 6.28 11.18 -6.99
CA ASN A 226 7.53 11.65 -6.38
C ASN A 226 8.76 11.49 -7.28
N SER A 227 8.80 10.51 -8.18
CA SER A 227 9.93 10.33 -9.11
C SER A 227 10.06 11.54 -10.04
N GLN A 228 8.96 11.97 -10.66
CA GLN A 228 8.92 13.11 -11.57
C GLN A 228 9.03 14.44 -10.82
N LEU A 229 8.40 14.54 -9.66
CA LEU A 229 8.47 15.70 -8.78
C LEU A 229 9.91 15.93 -8.30
N LEU A 230 10.62 14.87 -7.89
CA LEU A 230 12.01 14.95 -7.47
C LEU A 230 12.92 15.34 -8.63
N ALA A 231 12.71 14.78 -9.83
CA ALA A 231 13.43 15.12 -11.04
C ALA A 231 13.21 16.60 -11.44
N GLU A 232 12.01 17.14 -11.23
CA GLU A 232 11.73 18.57 -11.49
C GLU A 232 12.43 19.47 -10.48
N ARG A 233 12.31 19.16 -9.17
CA ARG A 233 12.77 20.05 -8.09
C ARG A 233 14.30 20.00 -7.84
N LEU A 234 14.96 18.90 -8.27
CA LEU A 234 16.42 18.74 -8.19
C LEU A 234 17.12 18.95 -9.54
N ARG A 235 16.42 19.44 -10.55
CA ARG A 235 17.00 19.67 -11.89
C ARG A 235 18.27 20.51 -11.80
N GLY A 236 19.35 20.06 -12.45
CA GLY A 236 20.67 20.68 -12.41
C GLY A 236 21.50 20.38 -11.15
N LEU A 237 20.93 19.72 -10.14
CA LEU A 237 21.65 19.22 -8.97
C LEU A 237 21.81 17.69 -9.05
N VAL A 238 20.76 16.98 -9.42
CA VAL A 238 20.72 15.54 -9.61
C VAL A 238 19.84 15.24 -10.81
N ASP A 239 20.45 14.91 -11.94
CA ASP A 239 19.72 14.66 -13.19
C ASP A 239 19.72 13.18 -13.61
N ASP A 240 20.61 12.36 -13.02
CA ASP A 240 20.69 10.96 -13.38
C ASP A 240 19.63 10.10 -12.66
N PRO A 241 18.96 9.17 -13.40
CA PRO A 241 17.88 8.34 -12.86
C PRO A 241 18.29 7.45 -11.69
N ALA A 242 19.53 6.96 -11.64
CA ALA A 242 19.99 6.09 -10.56
C ALA A 242 20.10 6.85 -9.24
N ARG A 243 20.66 8.09 -9.26
CA ARG A 243 20.74 8.91 -8.05
C ARG A 243 19.37 9.39 -7.58
N LEU A 244 18.50 9.80 -8.51
CA LEU A 244 17.10 10.12 -8.18
C LEU A 244 16.38 8.92 -7.53
N GLY A 245 16.56 7.73 -8.11
CA GLY A 245 16.03 6.49 -7.55
C GLY A 245 16.59 6.17 -6.16
N LEU A 246 17.90 6.41 -5.92
CA LEU A 246 18.52 6.21 -4.62
C LEU A 246 17.98 7.18 -3.56
N LEU A 247 17.84 8.47 -3.89
CA LEU A 247 17.26 9.47 -3.00
C LEU A 247 15.82 9.10 -2.64
N LEU A 248 15.04 8.68 -3.62
CA LEU A 248 13.66 8.26 -3.41
C LEU A 248 13.56 6.99 -2.56
N ALA A 249 14.43 6.01 -2.80
CA ALA A 249 14.54 4.80 -2.00
C ALA A 249 14.90 5.11 -0.54
N LEU A 250 15.79 6.06 -0.29
CA LEU A 250 16.13 6.50 1.06
C LEU A 250 14.90 7.11 1.76
N ALA A 251 14.15 7.98 1.05
CA ALA A 251 12.94 8.60 1.60
C ALA A 251 11.89 7.53 1.96
N TYR A 252 11.63 6.57 1.08
CA TYR A 252 10.68 5.49 1.33
C TYR A 252 11.14 4.52 2.42
N THR A 253 12.44 4.23 2.49
CA THR A 253 13.00 3.40 3.56
C THR A 253 12.81 4.04 4.92
N VAL A 254 13.17 5.32 5.08
CA VAL A 254 12.97 6.06 6.32
C VAL A 254 11.48 6.13 6.69
N ALA A 255 10.62 6.44 5.72
CA ALA A 255 9.18 6.49 5.90
C ALA A 255 8.58 5.14 6.34
N SER A 256 9.11 4.01 5.84
CA SER A 256 8.64 2.67 6.19
C SER A 256 8.78 2.36 7.68
N PHE A 257 9.82 2.86 8.34
CA PHE A 257 9.98 2.68 9.79
C PHE A 257 8.97 3.48 10.62
N ALA A 258 8.39 4.55 10.08
CA ALA A 258 7.34 5.31 10.77
C ALA A 258 6.14 4.43 11.13
N GLN A 259 5.78 3.44 10.30
CA GLN A 259 4.68 2.52 10.60
C GLN A 259 4.92 1.69 11.86
N ILE A 260 6.16 1.30 12.14
CA ILE A 260 6.52 0.55 13.35
C ILE A 260 6.34 1.45 14.58
N VAL A 261 6.79 2.70 14.49
CA VAL A 261 6.65 3.68 15.57
C VAL A 261 5.17 3.98 15.83
N VAL A 262 4.43 4.28 14.77
CA VAL A 262 2.99 4.58 14.87
C VAL A 262 2.20 3.38 15.36
N GLY A 263 2.49 2.17 14.91
CA GLY A 263 1.88 0.94 15.45
C GLY A 263 2.04 0.82 16.96
N LYS A 264 3.25 1.05 17.49
CA LYS A 264 3.50 1.06 18.94
C LYS A 264 2.75 2.18 19.68
N LEU A 265 2.59 3.34 19.05
CA LEU A 265 1.82 4.46 19.62
C LEU A 265 0.32 4.14 19.68
N ILE A 266 -0.23 3.52 18.63
CA ILE A 266 -1.63 3.07 18.55
C ILE A 266 -1.96 2.06 19.66
N ASP A 267 -1.02 1.19 20.03
CA ASP A 267 -1.22 0.23 21.13
C ASP A 267 -1.29 0.91 22.50
N ARG A 268 -0.67 2.08 22.68
CA ARG A 268 -0.54 2.78 23.97
C ARG A 268 -1.48 3.95 24.16
N TYR A 269 -1.86 4.62 23.07
CA TYR A 269 -2.61 5.88 23.11
C TYR A 269 -3.94 5.78 22.35
N PRO A 270 -4.91 6.65 22.63
CA PRO A 270 -6.15 6.75 21.86
C PRO A 270 -5.84 7.03 20.37
N LEU A 271 -6.56 6.36 19.47
CA LEU A 271 -6.34 6.50 18.01
C LEU A 271 -6.36 7.96 17.54
N LYS A 272 -7.31 8.76 18.05
CA LYS A 272 -7.38 10.20 17.75
C LYS A 272 -6.10 10.94 18.14
N ALA A 273 -5.55 10.67 19.32
CA ALA A 273 -4.35 11.35 19.83
C ALA A 273 -3.11 11.03 19.01
N VAL A 274 -3.06 9.86 18.36
CA VAL A 274 -1.95 9.46 17.49
C VAL A 274 -2.16 9.98 16.06
N TYR A 275 -3.36 9.81 15.52
CA TYR A 275 -3.61 10.08 14.10
C TYR A 275 -3.76 11.57 13.78
N LEU A 276 -4.41 12.35 14.66
CA LEU A 276 -4.64 13.77 14.43
C LEU A 276 -3.33 14.57 14.20
N PRO A 277 -2.28 14.44 15.03
CA PRO A 277 -1.02 15.12 14.76
C PRO A 277 -0.33 14.64 13.49
N ILE A 278 -0.47 13.35 13.12
CA ILE A 278 0.11 12.81 11.88
C ILE A 278 -0.49 13.48 10.64
N VAL A 279 -1.82 13.58 10.56
CA VAL A 279 -2.46 14.22 9.39
C VAL A 279 -2.34 15.74 9.43
N ALA A 280 -2.33 16.36 10.62
CA ALA A 280 -2.13 17.79 10.78
C ALA A 280 -0.73 18.24 10.34
N ALA A 281 0.31 17.45 10.64
CA ALA A 281 1.68 17.75 10.23
C ALA A 281 1.88 17.71 8.70
N GLN A 282 1.08 16.93 7.97
CA GLN A 282 1.14 16.90 6.50
C GLN A 282 0.80 18.26 5.87
N VAL A 283 -0.10 19.04 6.50
CA VAL A 283 -0.55 20.34 5.97
C VAL A 283 0.63 21.32 5.78
N PRO A 284 1.35 21.73 6.82
CA PRO A 284 2.46 22.66 6.65
C PRO A 284 3.59 22.07 5.80
N LEU A 285 3.81 20.75 5.84
CA LEU A 285 4.85 20.11 5.05
C LEU A 285 4.56 20.18 3.54
N PHE A 286 3.32 19.91 3.11
CA PHE A 286 2.93 20.05 1.71
C PHE A 286 2.90 21.53 1.27
N LEU A 287 2.47 22.46 2.14
CA LEU A 287 2.51 23.90 1.85
C LEU A 287 3.95 24.38 1.64
N LEU A 288 4.88 24.02 2.52
CA LEU A 288 6.29 24.38 2.37
C LEU A 288 6.91 23.71 1.13
N ALA A 289 6.61 22.43 0.88
CA ALA A 289 7.09 21.70 -0.28
C ALA A 289 6.61 22.30 -1.61
N SER A 290 5.43 22.97 -1.64
CA SER A 290 4.86 23.54 -2.86
C SER A 290 5.74 24.62 -3.51
N SER A 291 6.52 25.36 -2.70
CA SER A 291 7.43 26.43 -3.15
C SER A 291 8.91 26.07 -3.05
N ALA A 292 9.25 24.98 -2.31
CA ALA A 292 10.64 24.59 -2.07
C ALA A 292 11.30 24.01 -3.33
N GLN A 293 12.64 24.18 -3.41
CA GLN A 293 13.50 23.66 -4.48
C GLN A 293 14.75 23.01 -3.90
N GLY A 294 15.45 22.23 -4.71
CA GLY A 294 16.75 21.65 -4.36
C GLY A 294 16.72 20.78 -3.10
N TRP A 295 17.77 20.81 -2.32
CA TRP A 295 17.94 19.99 -1.12
C TRP A 295 16.92 20.29 -0.02
N VAL A 296 16.42 21.53 0.06
CA VAL A 296 15.33 21.89 0.99
C VAL A 296 14.06 21.13 0.63
N PHE A 297 13.73 21.05 -0.66
CA PHE A 297 12.61 20.24 -1.12
C PHE A 297 12.81 18.76 -0.76
N TYR A 298 14.01 18.21 -0.98
CA TYR A 298 14.30 16.81 -0.64
C TYR A 298 14.14 16.53 0.87
N ALA A 299 14.58 17.42 1.73
CA ALA A 299 14.37 17.31 3.18
C ALA A 299 12.86 17.30 3.54
N LEU A 300 12.07 18.11 2.83
CA LEU A 300 10.61 18.09 3.00
C LEU A 300 9.97 16.81 2.48
N VAL A 301 10.48 16.21 1.39
CA VAL A 301 10.06 14.87 0.92
C VAL A 301 10.28 13.82 2.01
N LEU A 302 11.47 13.78 2.60
CA LEU A 302 11.77 12.89 3.73
C LEU A 302 10.75 13.08 4.86
N ALA A 303 10.50 14.34 5.22
CA ALA A 303 9.59 14.68 6.31
C ALA A 303 8.13 14.28 6.00
N PHE A 304 7.57 14.72 4.88
CA PHE A 304 6.15 14.42 4.61
C PHE A 304 5.93 12.92 4.35
N MET A 305 6.87 12.19 3.75
CA MET A 305 6.73 10.75 3.54
C MET A 305 6.69 9.96 4.85
N VAL A 306 7.39 10.39 5.89
CA VAL A 306 7.27 9.80 7.24
C VAL A 306 5.83 9.88 7.76
N PHE A 307 5.16 11.02 7.59
CA PHE A 307 3.77 11.19 8.02
C PHE A 307 2.77 10.51 7.08
N VAL A 308 3.03 10.44 5.78
CA VAL A 308 2.20 9.70 4.81
C VAL A 308 2.21 8.20 5.14
N PHE A 309 3.38 7.60 5.32
CA PHE A 309 3.49 6.18 5.66
C PHE A 309 3.05 5.90 7.10
N GLY A 310 3.29 6.83 8.02
CA GLY A 310 2.81 6.74 9.40
C GLY A 310 1.29 6.72 9.52
N ALA A 311 0.56 7.25 8.54
CA ALA A 311 -0.90 7.24 8.52
C ALA A 311 -1.50 5.86 8.14
N ILE A 312 -0.74 4.98 7.46
CA ILE A 312 -1.26 3.72 6.90
C ILE A 312 -1.86 2.78 7.98
N PRO A 313 -1.23 2.51 9.14
CA PRO A 313 -1.76 1.59 10.13
C PRO A 313 -3.08 2.01 10.77
N PHE A 314 -3.45 3.29 10.66
CA PHE A 314 -4.58 3.86 11.38
C PHE A 314 -5.92 3.23 11.00
N ILE A 315 -6.18 3.03 9.71
CA ILE A 315 -7.46 2.49 9.24
C ILE A 315 -7.65 1.05 9.70
N ASP A 316 -6.60 0.24 9.63
CA ASP A 316 -6.65 -1.15 10.10
C ASP A 316 -6.87 -1.19 11.61
N ALA A 317 -6.22 -0.30 12.36
CA ALA A 317 -6.43 -0.16 13.80
C ALA A 317 -7.87 0.26 14.14
N MET A 318 -8.49 1.14 13.35
CA MET A 318 -9.90 1.49 13.52
C MET A 318 -10.83 0.30 13.31
N ILE A 319 -10.62 -0.47 12.24
CA ILE A 319 -11.42 -1.66 11.96
C ILE A 319 -11.30 -2.67 13.11
N VAL A 320 -10.09 -2.94 13.58
CA VAL A 320 -9.86 -3.88 14.69
C VAL A 320 -10.50 -3.40 15.99
N ARG A 321 -10.47 -2.09 16.26
CA ARG A 321 -10.92 -1.51 17.53
C ARG A 321 -12.44 -1.27 17.63
N TYR A 322 -13.08 -0.90 16.50
CA TYR A 322 -14.46 -0.44 16.50
C TYR A 322 -15.44 -1.35 15.76
N VAL A 323 -14.97 -2.30 14.95
CA VAL A 323 -15.84 -3.16 14.16
C VAL A 323 -15.96 -4.54 14.82
N ASP A 324 -17.21 -5.02 14.97
CA ASP A 324 -17.49 -6.37 15.46
C ASP A 324 -16.80 -7.43 14.59
N ASP A 325 -16.28 -8.49 15.20
CA ASP A 325 -15.59 -9.58 14.51
C ASP A 325 -16.42 -10.19 13.36
N ARG A 326 -17.76 -10.25 13.52
CA ARG A 326 -18.68 -10.76 12.49
C ARG A 326 -18.72 -9.87 11.24
N MET A 327 -18.55 -8.56 11.41
CA MET A 327 -18.59 -7.57 10.34
C MET A 327 -17.20 -7.18 9.83
N ARG A 328 -16.15 -7.53 10.57
CA ARG A 328 -14.76 -7.06 10.33
C ARG A 328 -14.27 -7.39 8.93
N SER A 329 -14.47 -8.63 8.46
CA SER A 329 -14.06 -9.02 7.11
C SER A 329 -14.83 -8.27 6.03
N ARG A 330 -16.15 -8.05 6.23
CA ARG A 330 -16.98 -7.29 5.29
C ARG A 330 -16.57 -5.82 5.23
N VAL A 331 -16.34 -5.18 6.38
CA VAL A 331 -15.90 -3.78 6.46
C VAL A 331 -14.50 -3.62 5.88
N ALA A 332 -13.58 -4.55 6.18
CA ALA A 332 -12.24 -4.56 5.59
C ALA A 332 -12.29 -4.71 4.06
N GLY A 333 -13.15 -5.60 3.54
CA GLY A 333 -13.36 -5.76 2.10
C GLY A 333 -13.92 -4.51 1.42
N MET A 334 -14.95 -3.89 2.02
CA MET A 334 -15.49 -2.61 1.51
C MET A 334 -14.45 -1.50 1.53
N ARG A 335 -13.66 -1.41 2.61
CA ARG A 335 -12.55 -0.45 2.69
C ARG A 335 -11.54 -0.67 1.57
N LEU A 336 -11.14 -1.91 1.32
CA LEU A 336 -10.18 -2.22 0.25
C LEU A 336 -10.74 -1.81 -1.11
N ALA A 337 -12.00 -2.10 -1.41
CA ALA A 337 -12.65 -1.69 -2.65
C ALA A 337 -12.65 -0.15 -2.83
N VAL A 338 -12.99 0.60 -1.77
CA VAL A 338 -12.94 2.07 -1.78
C VAL A 338 -11.52 2.55 -1.96
N SER A 339 -10.56 2.05 -1.16
CA SER A 339 -9.16 2.49 -1.23
C SER A 339 -8.55 2.25 -2.61
N PHE A 340 -8.80 1.11 -3.22
CA PHE A 340 -8.26 0.80 -4.55
C PHE A 340 -8.97 1.55 -5.68
N GLY A 341 -10.28 1.77 -5.57
CA GLY A 341 -11.00 2.65 -6.50
C GLY A 341 -10.44 4.08 -6.46
N VAL A 342 -10.16 4.60 -5.27
CA VAL A 342 -9.52 5.91 -5.09
C VAL A 342 -8.07 5.90 -5.59
N SER A 343 -7.33 4.79 -5.39
CA SER A 343 -5.97 4.64 -5.94
C SER A 343 -5.96 4.74 -7.45
N ALA A 344 -6.86 4.03 -8.13
CA ALA A 344 -7.01 4.09 -9.58
C ALA A 344 -7.34 5.52 -10.05
N LEU A 345 -8.27 6.22 -9.36
CA LEU A 345 -8.62 7.60 -9.65
C LEU A 345 -7.43 8.55 -9.43
N ALA A 346 -6.69 8.42 -8.33
CA ALA A 346 -5.52 9.25 -8.03
C ALA A 346 -4.45 9.10 -9.12
N VAL A 347 -4.14 7.87 -9.51
CA VAL A 347 -3.14 7.61 -10.56
C VAL A 347 -3.61 8.12 -11.93
N TYR A 348 -4.90 7.99 -12.24
CA TYR A 348 -5.49 8.57 -13.45
C TYR A 348 -5.36 10.08 -13.50
N LEU A 349 -5.67 10.75 -12.39
CA LEU A 349 -5.65 12.21 -12.30
C LEU A 349 -4.24 12.80 -12.23
N LEU A 350 -3.23 12.03 -11.81
CA LEU A 350 -1.87 12.52 -11.56
C LEU A 350 -1.28 13.23 -12.79
N GLY A 351 -1.20 12.52 -13.92
CA GLY A 351 -0.64 13.08 -15.16
C GLY A 351 -1.39 14.31 -15.64
N PRO A 352 -2.70 14.22 -15.90
CA PRO A 352 -3.51 15.36 -16.35
C PRO A 352 -3.45 16.56 -15.40
N THR A 353 -3.49 16.37 -14.09
CA THR A 353 -3.39 17.47 -13.10
C THR A 353 -2.05 18.17 -13.17
N VAL A 354 -0.94 17.41 -13.22
CA VAL A 354 0.39 18.01 -13.32
C VAL A 354 0.59 18.70 -14.66
N LYS A 355 0.06 18.12 -15.75
CA LYS A 355 0.12 18.75 -17.09
C LYS A 355 -0.61 20.09 -17.13
N ALA A 356 -1.78 20.17 -16.51
CA ALA A 356 -2.62 21.37 -16.53
C ALA A 356 -2.17 22.45 -15.52
N ALA A 357 -1.70 22.06 -14.34
CA ALA A 357 -1.52 22.99 -13.22
C ALA A 357 -0.17 22.85 -12.49
N GLY A 358 0.68 21.91 -12.87
CA GLY A 358 2.00 21.67 -12.28
C GLY A 358 1.99 21.00 -10.91
N PHE A 359 3.17 20.59 -10.46
CA PHE A 359 3.33 19.94 -9.15
C PHE A 359 3.05 20.86 -7.96
N THR A 360 3.28 22.17 -8.10
CA THR A 360 2.93 23.15 -7.05
C THR A 360 1.44 23.04 -6.68
N THR A 361 0.56 23.04 -7.69
CA THR A 361 -0.88 22.89 -7.48
C THR A 361 -1.24 21.53 -6.88
N LEU A 362 -0.59 20.45 -7.34
CA LEU A 362 -0.81 19.12 -6.76
C LEU A 362 -0.46 19.08 -5.27
N LEU A 363 0.67 19.68 -4.86
CA LEU A 363 1.09 19.77 -3.46
C LEU A 363 0.11 20.61 -2.62
N LEU A 364 -0.42 21.71 -3.17
CA LEU A 364 -1.47 22.52 -2.53
C LEU A 364 -2.78 21.73 -2.37
N VAL A 365 -3.16 20.93 -3.37
CA VAL A 365 -4.32 20.02 -3.29
C VAL A 365 -4.10 18.98 -2.19
N MET A 366 -2.91 18.39 -2.08
CA MET A 366 -2.60 17.45 -1.00
C MET A 366 -2.64 18.12 0.38
N ALA A 367 -2.19 19.37 0.49
CA ALA A 367 -2.32 20.16 1.73
C ALA A 367 -3.79 20.38 2.10
N ALA A 368 -4.64 20.73 1.13
CA ALA A 368 -6.08 20.92 1.33
C ALA A 368 -6.78 19.60 1.74
N ILE A 369 -6.45 18.47 1.10
CA ILE A 369 -6.95 17.14 1.49
C ILE A 369 -6.52 16.80 2.92
N SER A 370 -5.26 17.06 3.29
CA SER A 370 -4.75 16.81 4.65
C SER A 370 -5.44 17.71 5.68
N ALA A 371 -5.72 18.99 5.36
CA ALA A 371 -6.43 19.91 6.21
C ALA A 371 -7.88 19.46 6.45
N ALA A 372 -8.59 19.07 5.38
CA ALA A 372 -9.93 18.49 5.49
C ALA A 372 -9.92 17.20 6.33
N THR A 373 -8.95 16.32 6.11
CA THR A 373 -8.79 15.09 6.89
C THR A 373 -8.54 15.40 8.37
N THR A 374 -7.71 16.39 8.67
CA THR A 374 -7.46 16.87 10.05
C THR A 374 -8.74 17.33 10.73
N LEU A 375 -9.57 18.11 10.02
CA LEU A 375 -10.87 18.55 10.50
C LEU A 375 -11.79 17.36 10.80
N PHE A 376 -11.93 16.40 9.89
CA PHE A 376 -12.79 15.24 10.10
C PHE A 376 -12.27 14.32 11.21
N VAL A 377 -10.97 14.09 11.28
CA VAL A 377 -10.35 13.30 12.37
C VAL A 377 -10.55 13.98 13.73
N SER A 378 -10.60 15.32 13.79
CA SER A 378 -10.91 16.05 15.03
C SER A 378 -12.30 15.72 15.60
N LEU A 379 -13.24 15.25 14.74
CA LEU A 379 -14.58 14.82 15.14
C LEU A 379 -14.61 13.43 15.79
N LEU A 380 -13.52 12.64 15.74
CA LEU A 380 -13.47 11.35 16.43
C LEU A 380 -13.61 11.53 17.95
N PRO A 381 -14.29 10.58 18.64
CA PRO A 381 -14.36 10.61 20.10
C PRO A 381 -12.95 10.46 20.72
N GLY A 382 -12.63 11.29 21.71
CA GLY A 382 -11.31 11.31 22.34
C GLY A 382 -11.01 10.05 23.17
N ARG A 383 -12.02 9.48 23.82
CA ARG A 383 -11.99 8.20 24.54
C ARG A 383 -13.24 7.42 24.17
N VAL A 384 -13.07 6.19 23.73
CA VAL A 384 -14.17 5.22 23.68
C VAL A 384 -14.14 4.50 25.03
N PRO A 385 -15.28 4.36 25.73
CA PRO A 385 -15.35 3.59 26.95
C PRO A 385 -14.74 2.21 26.72
N ALA A 386 -13.90 1.74 27.66
CA ALA A 386 -13.49 0.35 27.65
C ALA A 386 -14.76 -0.53 27.63
N PRO A 387 -14.71 -1.71 26.96
CA PRO A 387 -15.83 -2.65 27.04
C PRO A 387 -16.19 -2.81 28.51
N SER A 388 -17.42 -2.49 28.89
CA SER A 388 -17.93 -2.80 30.20
C SER A 388 -17.61 -4.27 30.45
N ALA A 389 -16.84 -4.58 31.47
CA ALA A 389 -16.71 -5.95 31.96
C ALA A 389 -18.13 -6.42 32.22
N ALA A 390 -18.72 -7.13 31.26
CA ALA A 390 -20.04 -7.69 31.39
C ALA A 390 -20.05 -8.45 32.71
N ALA A 391 -20.97 -8.13 33.58
CA ALA A 391 -21.17 -8.68 34.88
C ALA A 391 -20.88 -10.20 34.82
N ALA A 392 -19.89 -10.62 35.60
CA ALA A 392 -19.68 -12.03 35.85
C ALA A 392 -21.04 -12.64 36.20
N PRO A 393 -21.44 -13.77 35.58
CA PRO A 393 -22.68 -14.40 35.98
C PRO A 393 -22.59 -14.66 37.48
N ALA A 394 -23.55 -14.11 38.22
CA ALA A 394 -23.68 -14.32 39.65
C ALA A 394 -23.57 -15.83 39.87
N ALA A 395 -22.56 -16.24 40.64
CA ALA A 395 -22.44 -17.61 41.09
C ALA A 395 -23.75 -17.93 41.81
N SER A 396 -24.56 -18.79 41.19
CA SER A 396 -25.73 -19.36 41.84
C SER A 396 -25.24 -20.15 43.03
N ALA A 397 -25.33 -19.53 44.21
CA ALA A 397 -25.26 -20.23 45.45
C ALA A 397 -26.43 -21.21 45.52
N THR A 398 -26.22 -22.44 45.18
CA THR A 398 -27.07 -23.56 45.59
C THR A 398 -26.54 -24.03 46.93
N ALA A 399 -27.15 -23.47 47.98
CA ALA A 399 -27.14 -24.06 49.30
C ALA A 399 -28.05 -25.26 49.30
N SER A 400 -27.67 -26.27 50.06
CA SER A 400 -28.24 -27.49 50.63
C SER A 400 -27.89 -28.76 49.93
#